data_3a948fde29d702cb68e98e2e9c27807a
#
_entry.id   3a948fde29d702cb68e98e2e9c27807a
#
_cell.length_a   1.000
_cell.length_b   1.000
_cell.length_c   1.000
_cell.angle_alpha   90.00
_cell.angle_beta   90.00
_cell.angle_gamma   90.00
#
_symmetry.space_group_name_H-M   'P 1'
#
loop_
_entity.id
_entity.type
_entity.pdbx_description
1 polymer ?
#
loop_
_entity_poly.entity_id
_entity_poly.type
_entity_poly.pdbx_seq_one_letter_code
_entity_poly.pdbx_strand_id
1 'polypeptide(L)'
;MKKKSIWAFALIAMLTCLGRPAVASDGAFDSVEFVNPLMGTQSSFELSTGNTYPAIARPWGMNFWTPQTGKMGDGWGYTYTANKIRGFKQTHQPSPWINDYGQFAIMPVVGTPEFDQDRRASWFSHKSEIAKPYYYEVYLAEHDVKTELTPTDRAAMFRFTFPENE
;
A
#
# COMPACT_ATOMS: atom_id res chain seq x y z
N MET A 1 55.35 -44.96 -2.52
CA MET A 1 54.22 -44.97 -3.47
C MET A 1 53.38 -43.71 -3.24
N LYS A 2 53.01 -43.05 -4.29
CA LYS A 2 52.63 -41.64 -4.46
C LYS A 2 51.32 -41.25 -3.73
N LYS A 3 51.40 -40.34 -2.78
CA LYS A 3 50.26 -39.51 -2.34
C LYS A 3 50.43 -38.12 -2.98
N LYS A 4 49.86 -37.91 -4.13
CA LYS A 4 49.75 -36.58 -4.76
C LYS A 4 48.32 -36.47 -5.30
N SER A 5 47.71 -35.30 -5.09
CA SER A 5 46.57 -34.80 -5.85
C SER A 5 45.16 -34.97 -5.22
N ILE A 6 44.94 -34.41 -4.04
CA ILE A 6 43.55 -34.13 -3.57
C ILE A 6 43.37 -32.62 -3.26
N TRP A 7 44.47 -31.88 -3.14
CA TRP A 7 44.39 -30.45 -2.76
C TRP A 7 44.18 -29.47 -3.92
N ALA A 8 44.33 -29.92 -5.17
CA ALA A 8 44.19 -29.04 -6.33
C ALA A 8 42.75 -28.75 -6.76
N PHE A 9 41.79 -29.61 -6.36
CA PHE A 9 40.36 -29.41 -6.72
C PHE A 9 39.60 -28.51 -5.74
N ALA A 10 40.09 -28.37 -4.50
CA ALA A 10 39.42 -27.52 -3.51
C ALA A 10 39.65 -26.02 -3.76
N LEU A 11 40.72 -25.64 -4.45
CA LEU A 11 41.05 -24.23 -4.69
C LEU A 11 40.30 -23.63 -5.87
N ILE A 12 39.83 -24.45 -6.82
CA ILE A 12 39.12 -23.97 -8.02
C ILE A 12 37.62 -23.73 -7.71
N ALA A 13 37.07 -24.46 -6.74
CA ALA A 13 35.69 -24.27 -6.34
C ALA A 13 35.44 -23.00 -5.50
N MET A 14 36.48 -22.43 -4.91
CA MET A 14 36.35 -21.22 -4.06
C MET A 14 36.47 -19.92 -4.83
N LEU A 15 36.90 -19.95 -6.10
CA LEU A 15 37.10 -18.73 -6.92
C LEU A 15 35.88 -18.38 -7.77
N THR A 16 34.83 -19.20 -7.80
CA THR A 16 33.59 -18.94 -8.57
C THR A 16 32.50 -18.21 -7.80
N CYS A 17 32.71 -17.93 -6.49
CA CYS A 17 31.79 -17.13 -5.68
C CYS A 17 32.16 -15.64 -5.61
N LEU A 18 33.17 -15.18 -6.33
CA LEU A 18 33.50 -13.76 -6.40
C LEU A 18 32.60 -13.07 -7.44
N GLY A 19 31.51 -12.52 -6.91
CA GLY A 19 30.88 -11.30 -7.46
C GLY A 19 30.49 -11.37 -8.94
N ARG A 20 29.30 -11.84 -9.22
CA ARG A 20 28.58 -11.24 -10.35
C ARG A 20 28.47 -9.74 -10.04
N PRO A 21 29.06 -8.83 -10.83
CA PRO A 21 28.77 -7.42 -10.66
C PRO A 21 27.24 -7.29 -10.75
N ALA A 22 26.66 -6.66 -9.76
CA ALA A 22 25.30 -6.16 -9.89
C ALA A 22 25.34 -5.24 -11.12
N VAL A 23 24.78 -5.68 -12.22
CA VAL A 23 24.53 -4.80 -13.37
C VAL A 23 23.53 -3.79 -12.82
N ALA A 24 24.03 -2.61 -12.48
CA ALA A 24 23.18 -1.45 -12.31
C ALA A 24 22.44 -1.33 -13.64
N SER A 25 21.13 -1.52 -13.63
CA SER A 25 20.30 -1.28 -14.80
C SER A 25 20.30 0.23 -15.04
N ASP A 26 21.19 0.68 -15.91
CA ASP A 26 21.17 2.05 -16.40
C ASP A 26 19.80 2.33 -16.96
N GLY A 27 18.97 3.12 -16.21
CA GLY A 27 17.78 3.74 -16.74
C GLY A 27 16.71 2.80 -17.31
N ALA A 28 16.57 1.59 -16.77
CA ALA A 28 15.48 0.72 -17.19
C ALA A 28 14.15 1.44 -16.93
N PHE A 29 13.37 1.64 -17.98
CA PHE A 29 12.02 2.18 -17.91
C PHE A 29 11.19 1.32 -16.96
N ASP A 30 10.80 1.87 -15.81
CA ASP A 30 9.90 1.22 -14.88
C ASP A 30 8.45 1.58 -15.22
N SER A 31 7.76 0.68 -15.94
CA SER A 31 6.38 0.88 -16.36
C SER A 31 5.41 1.02 -15.18
N VAL A 32 5.75 0.51 -14.00
CA VAL A 32 4.94 0.62 -12.78
C VAL A 32 4.80 2.07 -12.32
N GLU A 33 5.78 2.92 -12.58
CA GLU A 33 5.71 4.34 -12.23
C GLU A 33 4.61 5.12 -13.00
N PHE A 34 4.14 4.58 -14.12
CA PHE A 34 3.04 5.18 -14.90
C PHE A 34 1.66 4.65 -14.52
N VAL A 35 1.58 3.69 -13.61
CA VAL A 35 0.30 3.20 -13.10
C VAL A 35 -0.22 4.17 -12.04
N ASN A 36 -1.40 4.73 -12.28
CA ASN A 36 -2.09 5.60 -11.34
C ASN A 36 -3.32 4.89 -10.76
N PRO A 37 -3.24 4.35 -9.53
CA PRO A 37 -4.37 3.70 -8.88
C PRO A 37 -5.55 4.63 -8.57
N LEU A 38 -5.36 5.95 -8.61
CA LEU A 38 -6.43 6.92 -8.37
C LEU A 38 -7.31 7.15 -9.61
N MET A 39 -6.90 6.63 -10.78
CA MET A 39 -7.67 6.78 -12.00
C MET A 39 -9.04 6.11 -11.88
N GLY A 40 -10.10 6.81 -12.28
CA GLY A 40 -11.48 6.32 -12.21
C GLY A 40 -12.14 6.47 -10.85
N THR A 41 -11.47 7.04 -9.84
CA THR A 41 -12.01 7.23 -8.48
C THR A 41 -12.80 8.53 -8.33
N GLN A 42 -12.81 9.39 -9.36
CA GLN A 42 -13.59 10.62 -9.40
C GLN A 42 -14.67 10.52 -10.48
N SER A 43 -15.92 10.70 -10.09
CA SER A 43 -17.05 10.72 -11.00
C SER A 43 -18.27 11.31 -10.30
N SER A 44 -19.45 11.24 -10.89
CA SER A 44 -20.72 11.55 -10.25
C SER A 44 -21.53 10.27 -9.98
N PHE A 45 -22.55 10.36 -9.14
CA PHE A 45 -23.41 9.21 -8.87
C PHE A 45 -24.06 8.66 -10.16
N GLU A 46 -24.46 9.54 -11.08
CA GLU A 46 -25.06 9.15 -12.38
C GLU A 46 -24.07 8.39 -13.27
N LEU A 47 -22.81 8.63 -13.08
CA LEU A 47 -21.72 7.99 -13.83
C LEU A 47 -21.02 6.89 -13.03
N SER A 48 -21.69 6.32 -12.04
CA SER A 48 -21.17 5.25 -11.20
C SER A 48 -19.89 5.63 -10.44
N THR A 49 -19.91 6.79 -9.77
CA THR A 49 -18.84 7.23 -8.87
C THR A 49 -18.47 6.13 -7.88
N GLY A 50 -17.18 5.90 -7.72
CA GLY A 50 -16.67 4.97 -6.73
C GLY A 50 -16.76 3.50 -7.12
N ASN A 51 -17.08 3.17 -8.36
CA ASN A 51 -16.95 1.79 -8.85
C ASN A 51 -15.49 1.33 -8.92
N THR A 52 -14.56 2.26 -8.74
CA THR A 52 -13.14 1.98 -8.60
C THR A 52 -12.60 2.65 -7.34
N TYR A 53 -11.58 2.06 -6.76
CA TYR A 53 -10.83 2.62 -5.65
C TYR A 53 -9.34 2.41 -5.87
N PRO A 54 -8.45 3.16 -5.22
CA PRO A 54 -7.03 2.92 -5.34
C PRO A 54 -6.69 1.57 -4.72
N ALA A 55 -6.61 0.55 -5.57
CA ALA A 55 -6.32 -0.81 -5.15
C ALA A 55 -4.81 -0.98 -4.93
N ILE A 56 -4.41 -1.09 -3.69
CA ILE A 56 -3.04 -1.37 -3.29
C ILE A 56 -2.93 -2.88 -3.07
N ALA A 57 -2.42 -3.60 -4.07
CA ALA A 57 -2.55 -5.06 -4.12
C ALA A 57 -1.37 -5.79 -4.74
N ARG A 58 -0.29 -5.11 -5.13
CA ARG A 58 0.99 -5.64 -5.65
C ARG A 58 0.93 -6.45 -6.97
N PRO A 59 0.45 -5.99 -8.04
CA PRO A 59 -0.93 -5.62 -8.34
C PRO A 59 -1.90 -6.81 -8.22
N TRP A 60 -1.42 -8.05 -8.10
CA TRP A 60 -2.22 -9.29 -8.15
C TRP A 60 -2.26 -10.05 -6.83
N GLY A 61 -2.14 -9.36 -5.72
CA GLY A 61 -2.28 -9.97 -4.40
C GLY A 61 -3.68 -10.54 -4.17
N MET A 62 -3.79 -11.43 -3.20
CA MET A 62 -5.08 -12.02 -2.77
C MET A 62 -5.84 -11.13 -1.80
N ASN A 63 -5.27 -10.02 -1.40
CA ASN A 63 -5.91 -9.00 -0.59
C ASN A 63 -5.61 -7.62 -1.17
N PHE A 64 -6.61 -6.78 -1.20
CA PHE A 64 -6.55 -5.42 -1.67
C PHE A 64 -6.71 -4.49 -0.49
N TRP A 65 -5.95 -3.41 -0.47
CA TRP A 65 -6.07 -2.37 0.53
C TRP A 65 -6.38 -1.04 -0.13
N THR A 66 -7.20 -0.24 0.55
CA THR A 66 -7.57 1.09 0.07
C THR A 66 -7.78 2.04 1.23
N PRO A 67 -7.44 3.33 1.09
CA PRO A 67 -7.97 4.33 2.01
C PRO A 67 -9.50 4.37 1.89
N GLN A 68 -10.17 4.58 2.99
CA GLN A 68 -11.63 4.68 3.07
C GLN A 68 -12.02 6.12 3.29
N THR A 69 -12.73 6.71 2.33
CA THR A 69 -13.30 8.05 2.48
C THR A 69 -14.81 8.03 2.75
N GLY A 70 -15.51 6.96 2.34
CA GLY A 70 -16.90 6.68 2.68
C GLY A 70 -17.05 6.06 4.06
N LYS A 71 -18.30 5.85 4.51
CA LYS A 71 -18.62 5.15 5.76
C LYS A 71 -18.58 3.64 5.56
N MET A 72 -18.36 2.90 6.64
CA MET A 72 -18.63 1.46 6.63
C MET A 72 -20.11 1.25 6.31
N GLY A 73 -20.35 0.36 5.37
CA GLY A 73 -21.71 0.18 4.85
C GLY A 73 -21.97 0.92 3.53
N ASP A 74 -21.12 1.88 3.14
CA ASP A 74 -21.21 2.47 1.80
C ASP A 74 -20.60 1.51 0.76
N GLY A 75 -21.24 1.39 -0.39
CA GLY A 75 -20.67 0.68 -1.53
C GLY A 75 -19.40 1.32 -2.08
N TRP A 76 -19.13 2.55 -1.70
CA TRP A 76 -18.04 3.38 -2.17
C TRP A 76 -16.94 3.51 -1.12
N GLY A 77 -15.89 2.72 -1.27
CA GLY A 77 -14.75 2.76 -0.34
C GLY A 77 -13.98 4.06 -0.40
N TYR A 78 -13.78 4.62 -1.60
CA TYR A 78 -12.99 5.82 -1.85
C TYR A 78 -13.61 6.68 -2.94
N THR A 79 -13.59 7.99 -2.75
CA THR A 79 -13.94 9.00 -3.76
C THR A 79 -12.85 10.08 -3.76
N TYR A 80 -12.29 10.37 -4.93
CA TYR A 80 -11.18 11.33 -5.07
C TYR A 80 -11.50 12.73 -4.55
N THR A 81 -12.74 13.19 -4.71
CA THR A 81 -13.19 14.52 -4.25
C THR A 81 -13.39 14.61 -2.73
N ALA A 82 -13.33 13.51 -2.01
CA ALA A 82 -13.41 13.52 -0.56
C ALA A 82 -12.11 14.07 0.06
N ASN A 83 -12.24 14.68 1.22
CA ASN A 83 -11.15 15.36 1.91
C ASN A 83 -10.84 14.76 3.30
N LYS A 84 -11.51 13.66 3.66
CA LYS A 84 -11.26 12.94 4.92
C LYS A 84 -11.12 11.45 4.69
N ILE A 85 -10.14 10.86 5.36
CA ILE A 85 -9.95 9.41 5.46
C ILE A 85 -10.51 8.94 6.80
N ARG A 86 -11.29 7.85 6.79
CA ARG A 86 -11.91 7.20 7.95
C ARG A 86 -11.19 5.94 8.40
N GLY A 87 -10.23 5.49 7.61
CA GLY A 87 -9.42 4.31 7.86
C GLY A 87 -8.83 3.72 6.59
N PHE A 88 -8.12 2.64 6.74
CA PHE A 88 -7.56 1.84 5.66
C PHE A 88 -8.29 0.51 5.66
N LYS A 89 -9.03 0.26 4.60
CA LYS A 89 -9.96 -0.86 4.47
C LYS A 89 -9.29 -2.02 3.75
N GLN A 90 -9.42 -3.21 4.32
CA GLN A 90 -9.03 -4.43 3.63
C GLN A 90 -10.22 -4.92 2.80
N THR A 91 -9.93 -5.31 1.56
CA THR A 91 -10.90 -5.88 0.65
C THR A 91 -10.21 -6.94 -0.21
N HIS A 92 -10.95 -7.65 -1.04
CA HIS A 92 -10.41 -8.66 -1.96
C HIS A 92 -10.94 -8.51 -3.39
N GLN A 93 -11.68 -7.45 -3.64
CA GLN A 93 -12.15 -7.09 -4.97
C GLN A 93 -11.83 -5.65 -5.34
N PRO A 94 -11.50 -5.36 -6.60
CA PRO A 94 -11.27 -4.00 -7.07
C PRO A 94 -12.57 -3.17 -7.19
N SER A 95 -13.76 -3.78 -7.10
CA SER A 95 -15.04 -3.07 -7.13
C SER A 95 -15.93 -3.46 -5.95
N PRO A 96 -16.08 -2.60 -4.95
CA PRO A 96 -16.90 -2.87 -3.76
C PRO A 96 -18.39 -2.56 -3.99
N TRP A 97 -18.93 -2.92 -5.13
CA TRP A 97 -20.27 -2.53 -5.55
C TRP A 97 -21.37 -2.88 -4.55
N ILE A 98 -21.34 -4.06 -3.97
CA ILE A 98 -22.36 -4.53 -3.04
C ILE A 98 -21.94 -4.49 -1.58
N ASN A 99 -20.80 -3.90 -1.29
CA ASN A 99 -20.31 -3.59 0.06
C ASN A 99 -20.09 -4.80 0.99
N ASP A 100 -19.85 -5.96 0.45
CA ASP A 100 -19.62 -7.19 1.22
C ASP A 100 -18.14 -7.60 1.32
N TYR A 101 -17.23 -6.73 0.88
CA TYR A 101 -15.79 -7.01 0.76
C TYR A 101 -14.91 -6.12 1.64
N GLY A 102 -15.31 -5.61 2.67
CA GLY A 102 -14.48 -4.79 3.55
C GLY A 102 -14.87 -5.02 4.98
N GLN A 103 -14.40 -6.13 5.52
CA GLN A 103 -14.80 -6.63 6.82
C GLN A 103 -14.31 -5.73 7.97
N PHE A 104 -13.21 -5.02 7.77
CA PHE A 104 -12.65 -4.14 8.78
C PHE A 104 -11.83 -3.00 8.16
N ALA A 105 -11.59 -1.99 8.95
CA ALA A 105 -10.67 -0.90 8.63
C ALA A 105 -9.75 -0.63 9.81
N ILE A 106 -8.52 -0.22 9.52
CA ILE A 106 -7.53 0.21 10.50
C ILE A 106 -7.43 1.74 10.41
N MET A 107 -7.44 2.43 11.54
CA MET A 107 -7.24 3.88 11.61
C MET A 107 -6.33 4.20 12.79
N PRO A 108 -5.15 4.81 12.57
CA PRO A 108 -4.35 5.34 13.66
C PRO A 108 -5.03 6.59 14.23
N VAL A 109 -5.06 6.69 15.54
CA VAL A 109 -5.58 7.86 16.26
C VAL A 109 -4.61 8.25 17.38
N VAL A 110 -4.54 9.53 17.67
CA VAL A 110 -3.75 10.07 18.80
C VAL A 110 -4.70 10.40 19.95
N GLY A 111 -4.28 10.15 21.18
CA GLY A 111 -5.06 10.40 22.38
C GLY A 111 -6.04 9.27 22.72
N THR A 112 -7.29 9.61 22.99
CA THR A 112 -8.31 8.64 23.40
C THR A 112 -8.81 7.85 22.19
N PRO A 113 -8.94 6.51 22.28
CA PRO A 113 -9.51 5.71 21.21
C PRO A 113 -10.91 6.19 20.80
N GLU A 114 -11.12 6.39 19.51
CA GLU A 114 -12.38 6.82 18.94
C GLU A 114 -12.90 5.78 17.95
N PHE A 115 -14.08 5.26 18.19
CA PHE A 115 -14.71 4.21 17.37
C PHE A 115 -15.71 4.75 16.36
N ASP A 116 -16.23 5.96 16.57
CA ASP A 116 -17.11 6.59 15.61
C ASP A 116 -16.32 7.02 14.36
N GLN A 117 -16.80 6.63 13.18
CA GLN A 117 -16.07 6.80 11.92
C GLN A 117 -15.96 8.26 11.49
N ASP A 118 -16.95 9.09 11.82
CA ASP A 118 -16.93 10.50 11.45
C ASP A 118 -16.02 11.30 12.40
N ARG A 119 -16.02 10.93 13.69
CA ARG A 119 -15.20 11.60 14.69
C ARG A 119 -13.72 11.26 14.58
N ARG A 120 -13.38 10.01 14.20
CA ARG A 120 -11.98 9.63 13.97
C ARG A 120 -11.45 10.02 12.60
N ALA A 121 -12.32 10.45 11.67
CA ALA A 121 -11.92 10.79 10.31
C ALA A 121 -10.95 11.96 10.28
N SER A 122 -9.87 11.81 9.55
CA SER A 122 -8.82 12.82 9.43
C SER A 122 -8.79 13.47 8.07
N TRP A 123 -8.56 14.79 8.05
CA TRP A 123 -8.26 15.51 6.83
C TRP A 123 -6.98 15.00 6.21
N PHE A 124 -6.95 14.97 4.89
CA PHE A 124 -5.77 14.68 4.10
C PHE A 124 -5.71 15.56 2.85
N SER A 125 -4.58 15.54 2.18
CA SER A 125 -4.38 16.26 0.93
C SER A 125 -3.78 15.32 -0.12
N HIS A 126 -4.30 15.36 -1.34
CA HIS A 126 -3.69 14.64 -2.46
C HIS A 126 -2.26 15.10 -2.78
N LYS A 127 -1.84 16.29 -2.30
CA LYS A 127 -0.44 16.72 -2.41
C LYS A 127 0.52 15.92 -1.52
N SER A 128 0.00 15.29 -0.48
CA SER A 128 0.72 14.41 0.44
C SER A 128 0.28 12.96 0.34
N GLU A 129 -0.46 12.61 -0.71
CA GLU A 129 -0.91 11.25 -1.00
C GLU A 129 -0.03 10.63 -2.09
N ILE A 130 0.51 9.46 -1.81
CA ILE A 130 1.20 8.63 -2.79
C ILE A 130 0.41 7.34 -2.94
N ALA A 131 -0.05 7.06 -4.15
CA ALA A 131 -0.75 5.83 -4.48
C ALA A 131 -0.02 5.12 -5.62
N LYS A 132 0.52 3.95 -5.33
CA LYS A 132 1.15 3.02 -6.26
C LYS A 132 0.51 1.64 -6.10
N PRO A 133 0.56 0.75 -7.08
CA PRO A 133 -0.03 -0.59 -6.93
C PRO A 133 0.51 -1.39 -5.74
N TYR A 134 1.71 -1.06 -5.29
CA TYR A 134 2.46 -1.77 -4.24
C TYR A 134 2.73 -0.94 -3.00
N TYR A 135 2.35 0.36 -2.99
CA TYR A 135 2.63 1.28 -1.88
C TYR A 135 1.60 2.38 -1.80
N TYR A 136 1.20 2.70 -0.59
CA TYR A 136 0.38 3.87 -0.29
C TYR A 136 0.97 4.66 0.86
N GLU A 137 0.92 5.98 0.76
CA GLU A 137 1.34 6.90 1.81
C GLU A 137 0.39 8.08 1.88
N VAL A 138 0.06 8.51 3.09
CA VAL A 138 -0.72 9.71 3.33
C VAL A 138 -0.43 10.30 4.72
N TYR A 139 -0.57 11.61 4.84
CA TYR A 139 -0.53 12.31 6.11
C TYR A 139 -1.95 12.61 6.60
N LEU A 140 -2.24 12.22 7.85
CA LEU A 140 -3.52 12.37 8.53
C LEU A 140 -3.44 13.56 9.47
N ALA A 141 -4.01 14.69 9.07
CA ALA A 141 -3.77 15.99 9.69
C ALA A 141 -4.35 16.12 11.11
N GLU A 142 -5.54 15.53 11.40
CA GLU A 142 -6.13 15.58 12.74
C GLU A 142 -5.34 14.78 13.78
N HIS A 143 -4.61 13.79 13.33
CA HIS A 143 -3.87 12.89 14.22
C HIS A 143 -2.37 13.14 14.17
N ASP A 144 -1.90 14.03 13.28
CA ASP A 144 -0.47 14.26 13.02
C ASP A 144 0.28 12.95 12.76
N VAL A 145 -0.33 12.06 11.96
CA VAL A 145 0.21 10.73 11.69
C VAL A 145 0.49 10.56 10.21
N LYS A 146 1.72 10.23 9.89
CA LYS A 146 2.07 9.68 8.58
C LYS A 146 1.75 8.19 8.56
N THR A 147 0.95 7.78 7.60
CA THR A 147 0.58 6.37 7.39
C THR A 147 1.19 5.88 6.09
N GLU A 148 1.86 4.74 6.16
CA GLU A 148 2.41 4.03 5.02
C GLU A 148 1.88 2.60 5.01
N LEU A 149 1.61 2.09 3.83
CA LEU A 149 1.04 0.77 3.61
C LEU A 149 1.73 0.09 2.43
N THR A 150 2.18 -1.14 2.61
CA THR A 150 2.63 -2.01 1.53
C THR A 150 2.03 -3.41 1.69
N PRO A 151 1.37 -3.95 0.66
CA PRO A 151 0.82 -5.30 0.71
C PRO A 151 1.87 -6.34 0.32
N THR A 152 1.62 -7.56 0.76
CA THR A 152 2.16 -8.78 0.17
C THR A 152 1.04 -9.53 -0.54
N ASP A 153 1.29 -10.73 -1.03
CA ASP A 153 0.26 -11.51 -1.71
C ASP A 153 -0.94 -11.85 -0.80
N ARG A 154 -0.74 -11.95 0.52
CA ARG A 154 -1.77 -12.38 1.48
C ARG A 154 -1.83 -11.57 2.76
N ALA A 155 -0.98 -10.57 2.92
CA ALA A 155 -0.89 -9.74 4.11
C ALA A 155 -0.56 -8.30 3.73
N ALA A 156 -0.50 -7.42 4.70
CA ALA A 156 -0.01 -6.06 4.51
C ALA A 156 0.86 -5.64 5.70
N MET A 157 1.79 -4.74 5.42
CA MET A 157 2.56 -4.06 6.45
C MET A 157 2.13 -2.61 6.49
N PHE A 158 1.85 -2.13 7.69
CA PHE A 158 1.60 -0.73 7.97
C PHE A 158 2.75 -0.16 8.77
N ARG A 159 3.09 1.10 8.48
CA ARG A 159 3.95 1.92 9.32
C ARG A 159 3.20 3.20 9.66
N PHE A 160 3.01 3.44 10.94
CA PHE A 160 2.44 4.67 11.47
C PHE A 160 3.54 5.45 12.17
N THR A 161 3.82 6.64 11.67
CA THR A 161 4.75 7.58 12.31
C THR A 161 3.92 8.60 13.05
N PHE A 162 3.92 8.50 14.36
CA PHE A 162 3.22 9.41 15.27
C PHE A 162 4.08 10.63 15.59
N PRO A 163 3.48 11.75 16.03
CA PRO A 163 4.23 12.89 16.51
C PRO A 163 5.11 12.51 17.72
N GLU A 164 6.21 13.21 17.86
CA GLU A 164 7.02 13.09 19.07
C GLU A 164 6.20 13.61 20.26
N ASN A 165 6.16 12.84 21.33
CA ASN A 165 5.58 13.29 22.59
C ASN A 165 6.60 14.22 23.25
N GLU A 166 6.21 15.46 23.54
CA GLU A 166 6.94 16.37 24.41
C GLU A 166 6.84 15.95 25.89
#